data_15defbdcc86fc79c88b403d3a79e3879
#
_entry.id   15defbdcc86fc79c88b403d3a79e3879
#
_cell.length_a   1.000
_cell.length_b   1.000
_cell.length_c   1.000
_cell.angle_alpha   90.00
_cell.angle_beta   90.00
_cell.angle_gamma   90.00
#
_symmetry.space_group_name_H-M   'P 1'
#
loop_
_entity.id
_entity.type
_entity.pdbx_description
1 polymer ?
#
loop_
_entity_poly.entity_id
_entity_poly.type
_entity_poly.pdbx_seq_one_letter_code
_entity_poly.pdbx_strand_id
1 'polypeptide(L)'
;MTYKVLSCGTPLQGNAEAGKVIVEGKVQLPSINPGETGTARFELPDSFRKGDVLELEAFDREGKSICNWTYPIHLAKQYFERNLAQKTLTPAPQKAEARQTSDAIELKSSKVSITFDAATGMIRHIKSGETEVPFKDGPVAVGMKMRYEPSLSYTRHSSDGAIYCAKYKGAADSIVWRLTNEGLLYMDAILLNRGSGGGGFDDAFMDAQVFNLGL
;
A
#
# COMPACT_ATOMS: atom_id res chain seq x y z
N MET A 1 19.53 2.54 24.47
CA MET A 1 18.74 2.57 23.23
C MET A 1 19.70 2.43 22.06
N THR A 2 19.30 1.78 20.98
CA THR A 2 20.07 1.69 19.75
C THR A 2 19.31 2.32 18.59
N TYR A 3 20.02 2.68 17.53
CA TYR A 3 19.42 3.04 16.25
C TYR A 3 20.01 2.19 15.13
N LYS A 4 19.20 1.95 14.11
CA LYS A 4 19.63 1.39 12.83
C LYS A 4 19.03 2.20 11.70
N VAL A 5 19.79 2.40 10.65
CA VAL A 5 19.31 2.93 9.38
C VAL A 5 19.28 1.78 8.38
N LEU A 6 18.11 1.51 7.84
CA LEU A 6 17.88 0.38 6.97
C LEU A 6 17.62 0.85 5.54
N SER A 7 18.15 0.13 4.58
CA SER A 7 17.74 0.22 3.18
C SER A 7 16.78 -0.93 2.88
N CYS A 8 15.59 -0.62 2.43
CA CYS A 8 14.55 -1.61 2.15
C CYS A 8 14.64 -2.09 0.70
N GLY A 9 14.64 -3.40 0.49
CA GLY A 9 14.46 -3.99 -0.82
C GLY A 9 13.03 -3.80 -1.34
N THR A 10 12.82 -3.85 -2.65
CA THR A 10 11.47 -3.84 -3.20
C THR A 10 10.98 -5.28 -3.44
N PRO A 11 9.71 -5.58 -3.16
CA PRO A 11 9.13 -6.89 -3.47
C PRO A 11 9.27 -7.28 -4.95
N LEU A 12 9.31 -6.29 -5.85
CA LEU A 12 9.50 -6.47 -7.30
C LEU A 12 10.87 -7.02 -7.68
N GLN A 13 11.83 -7.03 -6.76
CA GLN A 13 13.19 -7.54 -7.01
C GLN A 13 13.34 -9.02 -6.69
N GLY A 14 12.29 -9.66 -6.19
CA GLY A 14 12.39 -11.02 -5.67
C GLY A 14 13.21 -11.15 -4.38
N ASN A 15 13.80 -10.05 -3.92
CA ASN A 15 14.56 -9.97 -2.69
C ASN A 15 13.65 -9.44 -1.60
N ALA A 16 12.90 -10.32 -0.98
CA ALA A 16 12.23 -10.06 0.30
C ALA A 16 13.25 -10.07 1.46
N GLU A 17 14.51 -9.69 1.19
CA GLU A 17 15.49 -9.54 2.25
C GLU A 17 15.02 -8.44 3.20
N ALA A 18 14.99 -8.78 4.48
CA ALA A 18 14.87 -7.81 5.55
C ALA A 18 15.85 -6.66 5.30
N GLY A 19 15.46 -5.44 5.61
CA GLY A 19 16.21 -4.24 5.25
C GLY A 19 17.69 -4.36 5.59
N LYS A 20 18.54 -4.01 4.64
CA LYS A 20 20.00 -4.02 4.84
C LYS A 20 20.39 -2.87 5.76
N VAL A 21 21.12 -3.16 6.83
CA VAL A 21 21.67 -2.15 7.72
C VAL A 21 22.71 -1.31 6.97
N ILE A 22 22.49 0.00 6.88
CA ILE A 22 23.42 1.00 6.31
C ILE A 22 24.38 1.50 7.39
N VAL A 23 23.81 1.83 8.55
CA VAL A 23 24.54 2.30 9.72
C VAL A 23 23.74 1.97 10.98
N GLU A 24 24.44 1.69 12.05
CA GLU A 24 23.84 1.47 13.38
C GLU A 24 24.70 2.13 14.47
N GLY A 25 24.09 2.36 15.62
CA GLY A 25 24.77 2.95 16.75
C GLY A 25 23.97 2.92 18.04
N LYS A 26 24.59 3.44 19.08
CA LYS A 26 23.96 3.56 20.41
C LYS A 26 23.57 5.00 20.69
N VAL A 27 22.42 5.17 21.32
CA VAL A 27 21.94 6.46 21.82
C VAL A 27 22.06 6.45 23.34
N GLN A 28 22.84 7.39 23.88
CA GLN A 28 22.87 7.60 25.31
C GLN A 28 21.59 8.30 25.77
N LEU A 29 20.92 7.68 26.72
CA LEU A 29 19.72 8.25 27.32
C LEU A 29 20.09 8.97 28.61
N PRO A 30 19.44 10.11 28.93
CA PRO A 30 19.56 10.71 30.25
C PRO A 30 18.97 9.77 31.31
N SER A 31 19.43 9.92 32.58
CA SER A 31 18.76 9.26 33.67
C SER A 31 17.44 9.95 33.94
N ILE A 32 16.34 9.20 33.94
CA ILE A 32 14.97 9.70 34.09
C ILE A 32 14.33 8.90 35.23
N ASN A 33 13.72 9.59 36.20
CA ASN A 33 12.99 8.94 37.28
C ASN A 33 11.64 8.41 36.77
N PRO A 34 11.04 7.42 37.47
CA PRO A 34 9.69 6.95 37.12
C PRO A 34 8.68 8.10 37.10
N GLY A 35 7.91 8.19 36.02
CA GLY A 35 6.89 9.24 35.80
C GLY A 35 7.42 10.55 35.22
N GLU A 36 8.74 10.70 35.05
CA GLU A 36 9.33 11.87 34.39
C GLU A 36 9.56 11.63 32.88
N THR A 37 9.68 12.74 32.17
CA THR A 37 10.04 12.76 30.74
C THR A 37 11.41 13.38 30.54
N GLY A 38 12.17 12.86 29.58
CA GLY A 38 13.47 13.39 29.22
C GLY A 38 13.65 13.47 27.69
N THR A 39 14.62 14.24 27.25
CA THR A 39 14.97 14.37 25.83
C THR A 39 16.34 13.78 25.59
N ALA A 40 16.42 12.81 24.66
CA ALA A 40 17.69 12.33 24.14
C ALA A 40 17.97 13.04 22.80
N ARG A 41 19.22 13.49 22.63
CA ARG A 41 19.71 14.05 21.36
C ARG A 41 20.89 13.24 20.89
N PHE A 42 20.89 12.89 19.63
CA PHE A 42 22.00 12.18 18.99
C PHE A 42 22.13 12.61 17.54
N GLU A 43 23.31 12.49 17.01
CA GLU A 43 23.59 12.83 15.60
C GLU A 43 23.64 11.54 14.77
N LEU A 44 23.03 11.61 13.60
CA LEU A 44 23.15 10.55 12.62
C LEU A 44 24.28 10.92 11.65
N PRO A 45 25.15 9.97 11.28
CA PRO A 45 26.18 10.23 10.27
C PRO A 45 25.53 10.51 8.91
N ASP A 46 26.21 11.26 8.04
CA ASP A 46 25.68 11.68 6.72
C ASP A 46 25.18 10.51 5.84
N SER A 47 25.73 9.31 6.07
CA SER A 47 25.28 8.09 5.39
C SER A 47 23.84 7.73 5.66
N PHE A 48 23.18 8.26 6.71
CA PHE A 48 21.78 7.98 7.02
C PHE A 48 20.85 8.32 5.85
N ARG A 49 21.18 9.36 5.06
CA ARG A 49 20.41 9.80 3.90
C ARG A 49 20.32 8.75 2.77
N LYS A 50 21.17 7.73 2.82
CA LYS A 50 21.17 6.60 1.87
C LYS A 50 20.19 5.49 2.28
N GLY A 51 19.67 5.55 3.51
CA GLY A 51 18.69 4.60 4.00
C GLY A 51 17.25 5.02 3.73
N ASP A 52 16.34 4.12 3.97
CA ASP A 52 14.90 4.30 3.76
C ASP A 52 14.15 4.48 5.07
N VAL A 53 14.63 3.80 6.14
CA VAL A 53 13.97 3.75 7.45
C VAL A 53 15.01 3.93 8.54
N LEU A 54 14.68 4.78 9.53
CA LEU A 54 15.35 4.85 10.82
C LEU A 54 14.56 4.00 11.83
N GLU A 55 15.20 3.00 12.38
CA GLU A 55 14.69 2.19 13.47
C GLU A 55 15.35 2.60 14.80
N LEU A 56 14.54 2.79 15.83
CA LEU A 56 14.98 3.02 17.20
C LEU A 56 14.50 1.88 18.08
N GLU A 57 15.37 1.32 18.91
CA GLU A 57 15.01 0.23 19.81
C GLU A 57 15.47 0.54 21.25
N ALA A 58 14.51 0.48 22.17
CA ALA A 58 14.75 0.65 23.59
C ALA A 58 14.85 -0.71 24.29
N PHE A 59 15.76 -0.78 25.27
CA PHE A 59 15.99 -1.98 26.06
C PHE A 59 15.88 -1.65 27.54
N ASP A 60 15.46 -2.63 28.33
CA ASP A 60 15.55 -2.58 29.78
C ASP A 60 17.00 -2.77 30.27
N ARG A 61 17.18 -2.80 31.61
CA ARG A 61 18.49 -2.98 32.23
C ARG A 61 19.08 -4.38 31.99
N GLU A 62 18.24 -5.34 31.67
CA GLU A 62 18.62 -6.74 31.41
C GLU A 62 18.91 -6.97 29.91
N GLY A 63 18.75 -5.95 29.07
CA GLY A 63 18.97 -6.02 27.63
C GLY A 63 17.80 -6.56 26.81
N LYS A 64 16.61 -6.69 27.42
CA LYS A 64 15.40 -7.10 26.73
C LYS A 64 14.78 -5.90 26.01
N SER A 65 14.36 -6.10 24.76
CA SER A 65 13.66 -5.08 23.98
C SER A 65 12.34 -4.71 24.65
N ILE A 66 12.14 -3.40 24.89
CA ILE A 66 10.91 -2.83 25.45
C ILE A 66 10.01 -2.33 24.33
N CYS A 67 10.57 -1.61 23.39
CA CYS A 67 9.83 -0.99 22.31
C CYS A 67 10.74 -0.72 21.10
N ASN A 68 10.14 -0.79 19.93
CA ASN A 68 10.77 -0.47 18.66
C ASN A 68 9.90 0.59 17.95
N TRP A 69 10.55 1.62 17.39
CA TRP A 69 9.92 2.66 16.57
C TRP A 69 10.63 2.74 15.23
N THR A 70 9.84 2.90 14.17
CA THR A 70 10.35 3.07 12.82
C THR A 70 9.88 4.41 12.24
N TYR A 71 10.81 5.14 11.65
CA TYR A 71 10.56 6.44 11.04
C TYR A 71 11.04 6.41 9.58
N PRO A 72 10.19 6.78 8.60
CA PRO A 72 10.62 6.87 7.23
C PRO A 72 11.62 8.05 7.07
N ILE A 73 12.76 7.79 6.43
CA ILE A 73 13.74 8.82 6.06
C ILE A 73 13.27 9.52 4.78
N HIS A 74 12.63 8.77 3.90
CA HIS A 74 12.03 9.26 2.68
C HIS A 74 10.53 8.97 2.67
N LEU A 75 9.74 9.88 2.11
CA LEU A 75 8.31 9.63 1.91
C LEU A 75 8.09 8.42 1.00
N ALA A 76 7.04 7.67 1.25
CA ALA A 76 6.70 6.47 0.45
C ALA A 76 6.68 6.76 -1.05
N LYS A 77 6.14 7.91 -1.47
CA LYS A 77 6.15 8.34 -2.87
C LYS A 77 7.56 8.45 -3.45
N GLN A 78 8.50 9.08 -2.72
CA GLN A 78 9.89 9.24 -3.15
C GLN A 78 10.61 7.89 -3.24
N TYR A 79 10.31 6.99 -2.30
CA TYR A 79 10.81 5.61 -2.32
C TYR A 79 10.33 4.87 -3.58
N PHE A 80 9.03 4.96 -3.88
CA PHE A 80 8.45 4.34 -5.06
C PHE A 80 9.02 4.92 -6.36
N GLU A 81 9.08 6.23 -6.49
CA GLU A 81 9.65 6.90 -7.66
C GLU A 81 11.10 6.47 -7.90
N ARG A 82 11.92 6.43 -6.87
CA ARG A 82 13.32 6.01 -6.97
C ARG A 82 13.48 4.53 -7.35
N ASN A 83 12.67 3.66 -6.78
CA ASN A 83 12.83 2.21 -6.95
C ASN A 83 12.02 1.63 -8.12
N LEU A 84 10.91 2.25 -8.50
CA LEU A 84 10.09 1.82 -9.63
C LEU A 84 10.49 2.51 -10.94
N ALA A 85 10.82 3.79 -10.90
CA ALA A 85 11.21 4.54 -12.10
C ALA A 85 12.59 4.13 -12.64
N GLN A 86 13.49 3.65 -11.78
CA GLN A 86 14.84 3.19 -12.22
C GLN A 86 14.86 1.77 -12.77
N LYS A 87 13.79 1.00 -12.61
CA LYS A 87 13.67 -0.31 -13.25
C LYS A 87 12.80 -0.18 -14.47
N THR A 88 13.46 -0.18 -15.61
CA THR A 88 12.88 -0.64 -16.85
C THR A 88 12.37 -2.06 -16.57
N LEU A 89 11.11 -2.17 -16.17
CA LEU A 89 10.42 -3.45 -16.17
C LEU A 89 10.65 -4.01 -17.56
N THR A 90 11.14 -5.24 -17.66
CA THR A 90 11.31 -5.89 -18.96
C THR A 90 10.00 -5.68 -19.71
N PRO A 91 10.02 -5.07 -20.91
CA PRO A 91 8.79 -4.79 -21.64
C PRO A 91 7.96 -6.06 -21.70
N ALA A 92 6.70 -5.95 -21.32
CA ALA A 92 5.81 -7.10 -21.34
C ALA A 92 5.65 -7.55 -22.80
N PRO A 93 5.75 -8.85 -23.09
CA PRO A 93 5.65 -9.37 -24.45
C PRO A 93 4.25 -9.17 -25.05
N GLN A 94 3.25 -8.95 -24.19
CA GLN A 94 1.84 -8.77 -24.57
C GLN A 94 1.23 -7.62 -23.79
N LYS A 95 0.33 -6.88 -24.42
CA LYS A 95 -0.48 -5.87 -23.77
C LYS A 95 -1.51 -6.53 -22.85
N ALA A 96 -1.80 -5.86 -21.73
CA ALA A 96 -2.89 -6.28 -20.89
C ALA A 96 -4.24 -6.05 -21.61
N GLU A 97 -5.14 -6.99 -21.43
CA GLU A 97 -6.47 -7.01 -22.04
C GLU A 97 -7.55 -6.85 -20.97
N ALA A 98 -8.66 -6.27 -21.37
CA ALA A 98 -9.88 -6.21 -20.60
C ALA A 98 -11.01 -6.85 -21.37
N ARG A 99 -11.76 -7.72 -20.71
CA ARG A 99 -12.94 -8.39 -21.27
C ARG A 99 -14.10 -8.22 -20.31
N GLN A 100 -15.28 -7.94 -20.86
CA GLN A 100 -16.51 -7.82 -20.06
C GLN A 100 -17.57 -8.72 -20.66
N THR A 101 -18.22 -9.50 -19.78
CA THR A 101 -19.38 -10.34 -20.07
C THR A 101 -20.56 -9.90 -19.21
N SER A 102 -21.69 -10.61 -19.28
CA SER A 102 -22.87 -10.33 -18.44
C SER A 102 -22.63 -10.57 -16.95
N ASP A 103 -21.74 -11.48 -16.60
CA ASP A 103 -21.53 -11.97 -15.23
C ASP A 103 -20.15 -11.70 -14.67
N ALA A 104 -19.17 -11.36 -15.52
CA ALA A 104 -17.79 -11.14 -15.11
C ALA A 104 -17.07 -10.07 -15.93
N ILE A 105 -16.12 -9.40 -15.27
CA ILE A 105 -15.12 -8.55 -15.90
C ILE A 105 -13.75 -9.18 -15.65
N GLU A 106 -12.95 -9.33 -16.69
CA GLU A 106 -11.59 -9.86 -16.60
C GLU A 106 -10.58 -8.81 -17.05
N LEU A 107 -9.54 -8.60 -16.22
CA LEU A 107 -8.30 -7.94 -16.62
C LEU A 107 -7.20 -8.99 -16.67
N LYS A 108 -6.45 -9.04 -17.77
CA LYS A 108 -5.42 -10.07 -17.96
C LYS A 108 -4.16 -9.50 -18.58
N SER A 109 -3.02 -9.81 -18.00
CA SER A 109 -1.68 -9.62 -18.57
C SER A 109 -1.03 -10.97 -18.84
N SER A 110 0.22 -10.98 -19.31
CA SER A 110 0.98 -12.23 -19.47
C SER A 110 1.26 -12.96 -18.16
N LYS A 111 1.19 -12.27 -17.02
CA LYS A 111 1.57 -12.81 -15.68
C LYS A 111 0.41 -12.90 -14.71
N VAL A 112 -0.56 -12.01 -14.83
CA VAL A 112 -1.65 -11.86 -13.86
C VAL A 112 -2.99 -11.82 -14.56
N SER A 113 -3.97 -12.51 -14.01
CA SER A 113 -5.39 -12.34 -14.38
C SER A 113 -6.24 -12.06 -13.16
N ILE A 114 -7.17 -11.14 -13.28
CA ILE A 114 -8.10 -10.75 -12.23
C ILE A 114 -9.52 -10.83 -12.81
N THR A 115 -10.39 -11.50 -12.08
CA THR A 115 -11.82 -11.60 -12.42
C THR A 115 -12.63 -10.89 -11.37
N PHE A 116 -13.50 -9.99 -11.82
CA PHE A 116 -14.47 -9.27 -10.99
C PHE A 116 -15.87 -9.76 -11.28
N ASP A 117 -16.71 -9.70 -10.27
CA ASP A 117 -18.14 -9.90 -10.37
C ASP A 117 -18.80 -8.71 -11.07
N ALA A 118 -19.54 -8.92 -12.17
CA ALA A 118 -20.15 -7.83 -12.91
C ALA A 118 -21.28 -7.13 -12.15
N ALA A 119 -21.98 -7.86 -11.25
CA ALA A 119 -23.08 -7.31 -10.48
C ALA A 119 -22.61 -6.46 -9.29
N THR A 120 -21.46 -6.78 -8.73
CA THR A 120 -20.93 -6.10 -7.53
C THR A 120 -19.68 -5.29 -7.77
N GLY A 121 -18.92 -5.58 -8.83
CA GLY A 121 -17.60 -5.00 -9.09
C GLY A 121 -16.51 -5.51 -8.17
N MET A 122 -16.78 -6.52 -7.35
CA MET A 122 -15.83 -7.11 -6.41
C MET A 122 -14.94 -8.14 -7.07
N ILE A 123 -13.74 -8.30 -6.53
CA ILE A 123 -12.80 -9.34 -6.98
C ILE A 123 -13.37 -10.71 -6.64
N ARG A 124 -13.41 -11.60 -7.63
CA ARG A 124 -13.72 -13.03 -7.45
C ARG A 124 -12.46 -13.87 -7.36
N HIS A 125 -11.52 -13.63 -8.29
CA HIS A 125 -10.30 -14.43 -8.42
C HIS A 125 -9.12 -13.56 -8.85
N ILE A 126 -7.96 -13.85 -8.31
CA ILE A 126 -6.67 -13.35 -8.81
C ILE A 126 -5.75 -14.55 -9.01
N LYS A 127 -5.11 -14.61 -10.19
CA LYS A 127 -4.05 -15.57 -10.49
C LYS A 127 -2.76 -14.85 -10.85
N SER A 128 -1.65 -15.32 -10.32
CA SER A 128 -0.31 -14.89 -10.68
C SER A 128 0.47 -16.12 -11.18
N GLY A 129 0.63 -16.22 -12.49
CA GLY A 129 1.07 -17.46 -13.14
C GLY A 129 0.09 -18.59 -12.84
N GLU A 130 0.59 -19.70 -12.29
CA GLU A 130 -0.22 -20.86 -11.89
C GLU A 130 -0.76 -20.75 -10.45
N THR A 131 -0.37 -19.71 -9.71
CA THR A 131 -0.76 -19.54 -8.31
C THR A 131 -2.04 -18.72 -8.20
N GLU A 132 -3.03 -19.27 -7.53
CA GLU A 132 -4.23 -18.53 -7.14
C GLU A 132 -3.98 -17.80 -5.84
N VAL A 133 -4.27 -16.49 -5.82
CA VAL A 133 -4.20 -15.67 -4.60
C VAL A 133 -5.53 -15.80 -3.87
N PRO A 134 -5.55 -16.22 -2.60
CA PRO A 134 -6.79 -16.51 -1.87
C PRO A 134 -7.51 -15.22 -1.43
N PHE A 135 -8.25 -14.60 -2.36
CA PHE A 135 -9.21 -13.55 -2.03
C PHE A 135 -10.59 -14.16 -1.79
N LYS A 136 -11.32 -13.63 -0.81
CA LYS A 136 -12.72 -14.01 -0.59
C LYS A 136 -13.67 -13.08 -1.31
N ASP A 137 -13.51 -11.80 -1.08
CA ASP A 137 -14.32 -10.73 -1.65
C ASP A 137 -13.59 -9.39 -1.43
N GLY A 138 -14.08 -8.34 -2.03
CA GLY A 138 -13.50 -7.00 -1.81
C GLY A 138 -13.38 -6.20 -3.10
N PRO A 139 -13.09 -4.92 -2.98
CA PRO A 139 -12.80 -4.17 -1.75
C PRO A 139 -14.05 -3.84 -0.93
N VAL A 140 -13.99 -4.02 0.38
CA VAL A 140 -15.07 -3.68 1.30
C VAL A 140 -14.67 -2.45 2.13
N ALA A 141 -15.48 -1.40 2.09
CA ALA A 141 -15.27 -0.20 2.89
C ALA A 141 -15.60 -0.49 4.37
N VAL A 142 -14.59 -0.42 5.23
CA VAL A 142 -14.74 -0.73 6.65
C VAL A 142 -15.40 0.44 7.38
N GLY A 143 -16.45 0.14 8.16
CA GLY A 143 -17.16 1.14 8.96
C GLY A 143 -18.08 2.07 8.17
N MET A 144 -18.27 1.86 6.87
CA MET A 144 -19.06 2.69 6.01
C MET A 144 -20.13 1.87 5.26
N LYS A 145 -21.30 2.46 5.05
CA LYS A 145 -22.32 1.86 4.21
C LYS A 145 -21.99 2.13 2.75
N MET A 146 -21.66 1.10 2.03
CA MET A 146 -21.49 1.14 0.59
C MET A 146 -22.46 0.17 -0.08
N ARG A 147 -23.04 0.60 -1.19
CA ARG A 147 -23.89 -0.24 -2.02
C ARG A 147 -23.03 -0.83 -3.12
N TYR A 148 -22.78 -2.13 -3.03
CA TYR A 148 -21.94 -2.87 -3.98
C TYR A 148 -22.75 -3.29 -5.23
N GLU A 149 -23.43 -2.33 -5.84
CA GLU A 149 -24.13 -2.45 -7.09
C GLU A 149 -23.67 -1.28 -7.96
N PRO A 150 -22.74 -1.47 -8.91
CA PRO A 150 -22.29 -0.38 -9.74
C PRO A 150 -23.43 0.18 -10.58
N SER A 151 -23.60 1.49 -10.52
CA SER A 151 -24.56 2.20 -11.39
C SER A 151 -24.06 2.32 -12.82
N LEU A 152 -22.75 2.22 -13.00
CA LEU A 152 -22.04 2.21 -14.26
C LEU A 152 -20.78 1.37 -14.14
N SER A 153 -20.55 0.52 -15.11
CA SER A 153 -19.40 -0.38 -15.15
C SER A 153 -18.87 -0.45 -16.59
N TYR A 154 -17.59 -0.20 -16.78
CA TYR A 154 -16.97 -0.26 -18.11
C TYR A 154 -15.49 -0.64 -18.05
N THR A 155 -15.00 -1.17 -19.15
CA THR A 155 -13.59 -1.45 -19.36
C THR A 155 -13.01 -0.55 -20.46
N ARG A 156 -11.72 -0.27 -20.37
CA ARG A 156 -10.98 0.43 -21.42
C ARG A 156 -9.52 -0.05 -21.46
N HIS A 157 -8.88 0.17 -22.60
CA HIS A 157 -7.45 -0.03 -22.76
C HIS A 157 -6.71 1.30 -22.67
N SER A 158 -5.49 1.24 -22.19
CA SER A 158 -4.51 2.33 -22.21
C SER A 158 -3.21 1.86 -22.84
N SER A 159 -2.27 2.77 -23.09
CA SER A 159 -0.96 2.41 -23.66
C SER A 159 -0.17 1.46 -22.76
N ASP A 160 -0.36 1.56 -21.44
CA ASP A 160 0.37 0.87 -20.39
C ASP A 160 -0.43 -0.24 -19.71
N GLY A 161 -1.70 -0.48 -20.10
CA GLY A 161 -2.48 -1.53 -19.47
C GLY A 161 -3.96 -1.57 -19.82
N ALA A 162 -4.70 -2.35 -19.06
CA ALA A 162 -6.13 -2.51 -19.09
C ALA A 162 -6.78 -1.92 -17.83
N ILE A 163 -7.93 -1.31 -17.99
CA ILE A 163 -8.63 -0.58 -16.93
C ILE A 163 -10.07 -1.10 -16.82
N TYR A 164 -10.50 -1.32 -15.59
CA TYR A 164 -11.89 -1.51 -15.20
C TYR A 164 -12.31 -0.38 -14.26
N CYS A 165 -13.44 0.26 -14.55
CA CYS A 165 -14.02 1.29 -13.71
C CYS A 165 -15.44 0.89 -13.31
N ALA A 166 -15.75 0.97 -12.03
CA ALA A 166 -17.08 0.80 -11.48
C ALA A 166 -17.48 2.05 -10.69
N LYS A 167 -18.64 2.62 -10.96
CA LYS A 167 -19.23 3.74 -10.22
C LYS A 167 -20.27 3.21 -9.24
N TYR A 168 -20.16 3.64 -8.00
CA TYR A 168 -21.02 3.19 -6.92
C TYR A 168 -21.83 4.35 -6.33
N LYS A 169 -22.75 4.01 -5.44
CA LYS A 169 -23.48 4.96 -4.60
C LYS A 169 -23.09 4.66 -3.14
N GLY A 170 -22.62 5.66 -2.41
CA GLY A 170 -22.30 5.51 -0.99
C GLY A 170 -20.94 6.07 -0.62
N ALA A 171 -20.09 5.28 0.03
CA ALA A 171 -18.79 5.70 0.55
C ALA A 171 -17.77 6.06 -0.54
N ALA A 172 -17.81 5.38 -1.67
CA ALA A 172 -17.00 5.70 -2.84
C ALA A 172 -17.90 6.07 -4.02
N ASP A 173 -17.47 7.07 -4.81
CA ASP A 173 -18.10 7.39 -6.09
C ASP A 173 -17.70 6.36 -7.14
N SER A 174 -16.40 6.07 -7.21
CA SER A 174 -15.88 5.10 -8.15
C SER A 174 -14.66 4.37 -7.63
N ILE A 175 -14.49 3.14 -8.10
CA ILE A 175 -13.26 2.36 -7.93
C ILE A 175 -12.74 2.05 -9.33
N VAL A 176 -11.47 2.41 -9.55
CA VAL A 176 -10.77 2.20 -10.81
C VAL A 176 -9.66 1.19 -10.59
N TRP A 177 -9.71 0.10 -11.30
CA TRP A 177 -8.69 -0.92 -11.33
C TRP A 177 -7.87 -0.78 -12.60
N ARG A 178 -6.56 -0.79 -12.47
CA ARG A 178 -5.64 -0.74 -13.59
C ARG A 178 -4.62 -1.86 -13.49
N LEU A 179 -4.63 -2.77 -14.44
CA LEU A 179 -3.63 -3.82 -14.60
C LEU A 179 -2.63 -3.37 -15.67
N THR A 180 -1.37 -3.19 -15.29
CA THR A 180 -0.32 -2.84 -16.27
C THR A 180 0.06 -4.03 -17.13
N ASN A 181 0.72 -3.76 -18.26
CA ASN A 181 1.23 -4.80 -19.15
C ASN A 181 2.20 -5.75 -18.42
N GLU A 182 2.94 -5.24 -17.44
CA GLU A 182 3.92 -6.00 -16.62
C GLU A 182 3.26 -6.84 -15.52
N GLY A 183 1.96 -6.66 -15.27
CA GLY A 183 1.21 -7.41 -14.27
C GLY A 183 1.09 -6.74 -12.90
N LEU A 184 1.29 -5.41 -12.81
CA LEU A 184 1.02 -4.67 -11.58
C LEU A 184 -0.46 -4.24 -11.56
N LEU A 185 -1.15 -4.53 -10.44
CA LEU A 185 -2.52 -4.10 -10.21
C LEU A 185 -2.55 -2.88 -9.33
N TYR A 186 -3.22 -1.83 -9.79
CA TYR A 186 -3.51 -0.62 -9.04
C TYR A 186 -5.00 -0.51 -8.78
N MET A 187 -5.34 0.01 -7.60
CA MET A 187 -6.70 0.36 -7.23
C MET A 187 -6.73 1.84 -6.82
N ASP A 188 -7.55 2.62 -7.50
CA ASP A 188 -7.83 4.00 -7.16
C ASP A 188 -9.30 4.11 -6.74
N ALA A 189 -9.57 4.49 -5.50
CA ALA A 189 -10.91 4.74 -5.00
C ALA A 189 -11.14 6.25 -4.85
N ILE A 190 -12.16 6.76 -5.53
CA ILE A 190 -12.61 8.15 -5.35
C ILE A 190 -13.67 8.15 -4.26
N LEU A 191 -13.31 8.70 -3.12
CA LEU A 191 -14.16 8.75 -1.94
C LEU A 191 -15.06 9.99 -2.00
N LEU A 192 -16.31 9.81 -1.64
CA LEU A 192 -17.24 10.94 -1.47
C LEU A 192 -17.03 11.51 -0.06
N ASN A 193 -16.37 12.65 0.01
CA ASN A 193 -16.39 13.46 1.22
C ASN A 193 -17.79 14.08 1.35
N ARG A 194 -18.72 13.35 1.96
CA ARG A 194 -19.96 13.94 2.43
C ARG A 194 -19.60 14.67 3.71
N GLY A 195 -19.28 15.95 3.59
CA GLY A 195 -19.15 16.84 4.72
C GLY A 195 -20.37 16.63 5.63
N SER A 196 -20.16 15.98 6.76
CA SER A 196 -21.17 15.89 7.80
C SER A 196 -21.33 17.30 8.35
N GLY A 197 -22.39 17.97 7.96
CA GLY A 197 -22.82 19.17 8.65
C GLY A 197 -23.03 18.84 10.13
N GLY A 198 -22.27 19.46 11.01
CA GLY A 198 -22.53 19.51 12.43
C GLY A 198 -21.66 18.60 13.31
N GLY A 199 -20.69 19.19 13.97
CA GLY A 199 -20.04 18.66 15.16
C GLY A 199 -18.54 18.38 14.96
N GLY A 200 -17.74 19.36 15.36
CA GLY A 200 -16.29 19.34 15.32
C GLY A 200 -15.64 18.09 15.87
N PHE A 201 -15.27 17.22 14.98
CA PHE A 201 -14.14 16.32 15.09
C PHE A 201 -13.32 16.52 13.83
N ASP A 202 -12.05 16.79 14.04
CA ASP A 202 -11.09 17.21 13.04
C ASP A 202 -11.19 16.46 11.72
N ASP A 203 -11.20 17.20 10.62
CA ASP A 203 -11.10 16.73 9.23
C ASP A 203 -9.87 15.81 8.98
N ALA A 204 -8.92 15.76 9.91
CA ALA A 204 -7.72 14.93 9.85
C ALA A 204 -7.98 13.41 9.91
N PHE A 205 -9.13 12.96 10.43
CA PHE A 205 -9.46 11.53 10.52
C PHE A 205 -10.21 10.98 9.30
N MET A 206 -10.62 11.83 8.38
CA MET A 206 -11.40 11.42 7.20
C MET A 206 -10.55 10.99 6.00
N ASP A 207 -9.23 11.19 6.04
CA ASP A 207 -8.35 10.89 4.92
C ASP A 207 -7.90 9.43 4.82
N ALA A 208 -8.15 8.61 5.84
CA ALA A 208 -7.79 7.20 5.83
C ALA A 208 -9.03 6.31 5.68
N GLN A 209 -9.48 6.10 4.46
CA GLN A 209 -10.49 5.08 4.17
C GLN A 209 -9.80 3.72 4.08
N VAL A 210 -10.23 2.79 4.93
CA VAL A 210 -9.70 1.43 4.94
C VAL A 210 -10.62 0.54 4.10
N PHE A 211 -10.05 -0.07 3.07
CA PHE A 211 -10.70 -1.14 2.32
C PHE A 211 -10.11 -2.48 2.74
N ASN A 212 -10.98 -3.44 3.06
CA ASN A 212 -10.59 -4.82 3.25
C ASN A 212 -10.64 -5.53 1.88
N LEU A 213 -9.54 -6.13 1.47
CA LEU A 213 -9.45 -6.89 0.22
C LEU A 213 -9.83 -8.37 0.38
N GLY A 214 -10.23 -8.79 1.58
CA GLY A 214 -10.70 -10.15 1.81
C GLY A 214 -9.61 -11.23 1.71
N LEU A 215 -8.43 -10.94 2.26
CA LEU A 215 -7.33 -11.92 2.38
C LEU A 215 -7.63 -12.97 3.43
#